data_226e0a3110a4ec03ed4c2b6764622aa0
#
_entry.id   226e0a3110a4ec03ed4c2b6764622aa0
#
_cell.length_a   1.000
_cell.length_b   1.000
_cell.length_c   1.000
_cell.angle_alpha   90.00
_cell.angle_beta   90.00
_cell.angle_gamma   90.00
#
_symmetry.space_group_name_H-M   'P 1'
#
loop_
_entity.id
_entity.type
_entity.pdbx_description
1 polymer ?
#
loop_
_entity_poly.entity_id
_entity_poly.type
_entity_poly.pdbx_seq_one_letter_code
_entity_poly.pdbx_strand_id
1 'polypeptide(L)'
;MARAQAAPAIVLLVVGLLMSCAAEPPPAADEAQDPRTAVPAEIESWRAAGDWEVWDTESIFEYIDGHAEVYLAYGMKRCLSRRYVGPDGEPAIILDLYEMASPADAFGVWTQDRDGEEVAVGQGGYYRHGWLSFWQGPWFGSIYAEGESEAAKQAVLALGREAAAAIGVTGEPPSLVDALPEEGLAPRTVRFLHTQEILNSVAYLGFDNPFLLAPEVDAVVGRYLLPEGGSWLLLADYPDESIAARAEEQARAADIAVTRSGARLAAALEPETPEAAETLLAAALGGR
;
A
#
# COMPACT_ATOMS: atom_id res chain seq x y z
N MET A 1 61.54 46.77 59.84
CA MET A 1 60.17 47.29 59.50
C MET A 1 60.04 47.27 58.00
N ALA A 2 59.39 46.23 57.44
CA ALA A 2 59.11 46.16 56.03
C ALA A 2 57.64 45.62 55.87
N ARG A 3 56.79 46.47 55.36
CA ARG A 3 55.38 46.18 55.06
C ARG A 3 55.30 45.34 53.75
N ALA A 4 54.78 44.15 53.84
CA ALA A 4 54.38 43.37 52.67
C ALA A 4 53.03 43.89 52.09
N GLN A 5 53.03 44.30 50.85
CA GLN A 5 51.84 44.62 50.11
C GLN A 5 51.28 43.33 49.46
N ALA A 6 50.04 43.01 49.77
CA ALA A 6 49.30 41.90 49.10
C ALA A 6 48.71 42.38 47.77
N ALA A 7 48.93 41.66 46.71
CA ALA A 7 48.32 41.86 45.42
C ALA A 7 46.94 41.15 45.35
N PRO A 8 45.94 41.73 44.72
CA PRO A 8 44.63 41.06 44.58
C PRO A 8 44.65 40.02 43.46
N ALA A 9 44.16 38.82 43.77
CA ALA A 9 43.93 37.76 42.79
C ALA A 9 42.69 38.09 41.94
N ILE A 10 42.91 38.15 40.63
CA ILE A 10 41.83 38.27 39.63
C ILE A 10 41.30 36.87 39.36
N VAL A 11 40.07 36.60 39.81
CA VAL A 11 39.34 35.38 39.45
C VAL A 11 38.69 35.61 38.05
N LEU A 12 39.26 34.97 37.05
CA LEU A 12 38.66 34.89 35.71
C LEU A 12 37.49 33.92 35.73
N LEU A 13 36.27 34.41 35.67
CA LEU A 13 35.07 33.61 35.50
C LEU A 13 34.94 33.20 34.01
N VAL A 14 35.33 32.00 33.65
CA VAL A 14 35.08 31.46 32.31
C VAL A 14 33.62 30.97 32.25
N VAL A 15 32.75 31.79 31.65
CA VAL A 15 31.38 31.38 31.31
C VAL A 15 31.46 30.51 30.04
N GLY A 16 31.43 29.19 30.23
CA GLY A 16 31.31 28.26 29.13
C GLY A 16 29.92 28.34 28.51
N LEU A 17 29.82 28.88 27.30
CA LEU A 17 28.63 28.88 26.47
C LEU A 17 28.46 27.44 25.92
N LEU A 18 27.62 26.64 26.57
CA LEU A 18 27.18 25.37 26.01
C LEU A 18 26.22 25.67 24.85
N MET A 19 26.72 25.73 23.64
CA MET A 19 25.88 25.65 22.43
C MET A 19 25.27 24.25 22.40
N SER A 20 24.00 24.17 22.83
CA SER A 20 23.13 23.05 22.56
C SER A 20 22.88 23.01 21.04
N CYS A 21 23.53 22.13 20.32
CA CYS A 21 23.07 21.76 18.98
C CYS A 21 21.73 21.05 19.13
N ALA A 22 20.63 21.82 19.10
CA ALA A 22 19.34 21.25 18.79
C ALA A 22 19.45 20.75 17.34
N ALA A 23 19.39 19.43 17.13
CA ALA A 23 19.21 18.88 15.80
C ALA A 23 17.92 19.50 15.24
N GLU A 24 18.00 20.12 14.07
CA GLU A 24 16.82 20.53 13.33
C GLU A 24 15.93 19.31 13.17
N PRO A 25 14.60 19.44 13.43
CA PRO A 25 13.68 18.37 13.11
C PRO A 25 13.83 18.04 11.63
N PRO A 26 13.72 16.75 11.25
CA PRO A 26 13.73 16.38 9.84
C PRO A 26 12.68 17.22 9.11
N PRO A 27 12.93 17.63 7.85
CA PRO A 27 11.95 18.40 7.10
C PRO A 27 10.63 17.63 7.13
N ALA A 28 9.55 18.36 7.43
CA ALA A 28 8.20 17.82 7.37
C ALA A 28 8.06 17.09 6.02
N ALA A 29 7.51 15.86 6.04
CA ALA A 29 7.24 15.12 4.84
C ALA A 29 6.54 16.10 3.88
N ASP A 30 7.12 16.26 2.66
CA ASP A 30 6.61 17.14 1.63
C ASP A 30 5.10 16.95 1.58
N GLU A 31 4.32 18.00 1.87
CA GLU A 31 2.86 17.94 1.74
C GLU A 31 2.61 17.55 0.28
N ALA A 32 2.05 16.35 0.08
CA ALA A 32 1.75 15.84 -1.24
C ALA A 32 0.93 16.90 -1.97
N GLN A 33 1.47 17.43 -3.07
CA GLN A 33 0.76 18.43 -3.86
C GLN A 33 -0.53 17.79 -4.39
N ASP A 34 -1.60 18.56 -4.42
CA ASP A 34 -2.85 18.09 -5.03
C ASP A 34 -2.61 17.82 -6.52
N PRO A 35 -2.68 16.56 -6.99
CA PRO A 35 -2.31 16.20 -8.34
C PRO A 35 -3.15 16.91 -9.40
N ARG A 36 -4.35 17.42 -9.05
CA ARG A 36 -5.21 18.18 -9.95
C ARG A 36 -4.55 19.42 -10.53
N THR A 37 -3.57 19.97 -9.84
CA THR A 37 -2.86 21.19 -10.26
C THR A 37 -1.79 20.92 -11.33
N ALA A 38 -1.30 19.69 -11.44
CA ALA A 38 -0.18 19.32 -12.30
C ALA A 38 -0.55 18.30 -13.39
N VAL A 39 -1.60 17.49 -13.20
CA VAL A 39 -2.10 16.60 -14.26
C VAL A 39 -2.60 17.42 -15.46
N PRO A 40 -2.07 17.19 -16.68
CA PRO A 40 -2.38 18.02 -17.84
C PRO A 40 -3.85 17.88 -18.26
N ALA A 41 -4.41 18.99 -18.74
CA ALA A 41 -5.74 19.00 -19.35
C ALA A 41 -5.75 18.46 -20.79
N GLU A 42 -4.59 18.25 -21.39
CA GLU A 42 -4.41 17.68 -22.74
C GLU A 42 -3.27 16.67 -22.73
N ILE A 43 -3.51 15.48 -23.25
CA ILE A 43 -2.54 14.41 -23.37
C ILE A 43 -2.66 13.78 -24.76
N GLU A 44 -1.58 13.73 -25.53
CA GLU A 44 -1.59 13.34 -26.93
C GLU A 44 -2.71 14.13 -27.69
N SER A 45 -3.73 13.46 -28.18
CA SER A 45 -4.87 14.09 -28.85
C SER A 45 -6.16 14.10 -27.99
N TRP A 46 -6.09 13.72 -26.73
CA TRP A 46 -7.22 13.72 -25.80
C TRP A 46 -7.22 15.00 -24.97
N ARG A 47 -8.43 15.53 -24.73
CA ARG A 47 -8.65 16.74 -23.92
C ARG A 47 -9.63 16.47 -22.80
N ALA A 48 -9.37 17.04 -21.64
CA ALA A 48 -10.28 17.02 -20.52
C ALA A 48 -11.65 17.59 -20.91
N ALA A 49 -12.71 16.84 -20.60
CA ALA A 49 -14.10 17.17 -20.95
C ALA A 49 -14.82 17.96 -19.83
N GLY A 50 -14.09 18.58 -18.93
CA GLY A 50 -14.65 19.35 -17.82
C GLY A 50 -13.64 19.50 -16.69
N ASP A 51 -14.15 19.94 -15.55
CA ASP A 51 -13.39 20.03 -14.31
C ASP A 51 -13.25 18.64 -13.69
N TRP A 52 -12.46 18.56 -12.61
CA TRP A 52 -12.35 17.37 -11.80
C TRP A 52 -13.63 17.12 -11.01
N GLU A 53 -14.08 15.88 -11.01
CA GLU A 53 -15.07 15.37 -10.07
C GLU A 53 -14.33 14.86 -8.82
N VAL A 54 -14.91 15.11 -7.65
CA VAL A 54 -14.33 14.72 -6.36
C VAL A 54 -15.36 13.93 -5.58
N TRP A 55 -15.02 12.70 -5.24
CA TRP A 55 -15.86 11.78 -4.50
C TRP A 55 -15.20 11.48 -3.16
N ASP A 56 -15.93 11.66 -2.08
CA ASP A 56 -15.49 11.33 -0.72
C ASP A 56 -16.03 9.95 -0.27
N THR A 57 -15.80 9.60 0.99
CA THR A 57 -16.21 8.31 1.54
C THR A 57 -17.72 8.09 1.60
N GLU A 58 -18.53 9.14 1.52
CA GLU A 58 -19.98 9.06 1.53
C GLU A 58 -20.54 8.97 0.11
N SER A 59 -19.99 9.77 -0.80
CA SER A 59 -20.47 9.91 -2.19
C SER A 59 -19.88 8.90 -3.17
N ILE A 60 -18.79 8.21 -2.82
CA ILE A 60 -18.11 7.27 -3.72
C ILE A 60 -19.02 6.14 -4.23
N PHE A 61 -20.01 5.71 -3.46
CA PHE A 61 -20.97 4.70 -3.85
C PHE A 61 -21.90 5.15 -5.01
N GLU A 62 -22.07 6.46 -5.21
CA GLU A 62 -22.81 7.00 -6.35
C GLU A 62 -22.01 6.89 -7.65
N TYR A 63 -20.68 6.82 -7.53
CA TYR A 63 -19.74 6.76 -8.66
C TYR A 63 -19.40 5.34 -9.09
N ILE A 64 -18.99 4.46 -8.16
CA ILE A 64 -18.45 3.13 -8.49
C ILE A 64 -19.22 1.96 -7.86
N ASP A 65 -20.43 2.22 -7.30
CA ASP A 65 -21.32 1.21 -6.74
C ASP A 65 -20.59 0.28 -5.71
N GLY A 66 -20.85 -1.03 -5.73
CA GLY A 66 -20.30 -1.99 -4.77
C GLY A 66 -18.76 -2.08 -4.71
N HIS A 67 -18.04 -1.64 -5.73
CA HIS A 67 -16.58 -1.60 -5.70
C HIS A 67 -15.99 -0.59 -4.71
N ALA A 68 -16.78 0.36 -4.22
CA ALA A 68 -16.36 1.34 -3.22
C ALA A 68 -15.84 0.68 -1.94
N GLU A 69 -16.42 -0.45 -1.53
CA GLU A 69 -16.04 -1.19 -0.32
C GLU A 69 -14.56 -1.58 -0.30
N VAL A 70 -13.97 -1.92 -1.46
CA VAL A 70 -12.55 -2.26 -1.56
C VAL A 70 -11.70 -1.05 -1.18
N TYR A 71 -11.96 0.12 -1.74
CA TYR A 71 -11.17 1.32 -1.46
C TYR A 71 -11.35 1.80 -0.03
N LEU A 72 -12.57 1.71 0.51
CA LEU A 72 -12.87 2.07 1.89
C LEU A 72 -12.17 1.13 2.90
N ALA A 73 -12.01 -0.16 2.57
CA ALA A 73 -11.25 -1.12 3.38
C ALA A 73 -9.77 -0.75 3.55
N TYR A 74 -9.23 0.08 2.65
CA TYR A 74 -7.88 0.64 2.70
C TYR A 74 -7.86 2.12 3.08
N GLY A 75 -8.91 2.61 3.74
CA GLY A 75 -8.95 3.96 4.26
C GLY A 75 -8.91 5.04 3.18
N MET A 76 -9.60 4.85 2.05
CA MET A 76 -9.74 5.88 1.03
C MET A 76 -10.22 7.19 1.66
N LYS A 77 -9.58 8.30 1.32
CA LYS A 77 -9.97 9.66 1.73
C LYS A 77 -10.85 10.33 0.68
N ARG A 78 -10.47 10.20 -0.58
CA ARG A 78 -11.21 10.75 -1.73
C ARG A 78 -10.79 10.05 -3.03
N CYS A 79 -11.64 10.14 -4.04
CA CYS A 79 -11.32 9.85 -5.42
C CYS A 79 -11.43 11.14 -6.24
N LEU A 80 -10.43 11.39 -7.06
CA LEU A 80 -10.42 12.47 -8.07
C LEU A 80 -10.63 11.83 -9.43
N SER A 81 -11.71 12.17 -10.10
CA SER A 81 -12.02 11.63 -11.43
C SER A 81 -11.99 12.71 -12.50
N ARG A 82 -11.51 12.36 -13.69
CA ARG A 82 -11.51 13.25 -14.85
C ARG A 82 -11.66 12.47 -16.15
N ARG A 83 -12.61 12.92 -16.97
CA ARG A 83 -12.85 12.37 -18.30
C ARG A 83 -12.04 13.12 -19.35
N TYR A 84 -11.45 12.39 -20.30
CA TYR A 84 -10.78 12.91 -21.47
C TYR A 84 -11.48 12.41 -22.74
N VAL A 85 -11.73 13.33 -23.67
CA VAL A 85 -12.34 13.02 -24.96
C VAL A 85 -11.29 13.08 -26.06
N GLY A 86 -11.20 12.02 -26.84
CA GLY A 86 -10.29 11.88 -27.96
C GLY A 86 -10.85 12.47 -29.26
N PRO A 87 -10.09 12.40 -30.35
CA PRO A 87 -10.56 12.75 -31.67
C PRO A 87 -11.69 11.82 -32.14
N ASP A 88 -12.38 12.20 -33.26
CA ASP A 88 -13.50 11.43 -33.81
C ASP A 88 -13.12 9.96 -34.04
N GLY A 89 -13.91 9.04 -33.46
CA GLY A 89 -13.72 7.58 -33.57
C GLY A 89 -12.83 6.96 -32.50
N GLU A 90 -12.16 7.76 -31.67
CA GLU A 90 -11.36 7.26 -30.54
C GLU A 90 -12.19 7.19 -29.24
N PRO A 91 -11.95 6.19 -28.37
CA PRO A 91 -12.67 6.05 -27.12
C PRO A 91 -12.30 7.17 -26.14
N ALA A 92 -13.24 7.53 -25.26
CA ALA A 92 -12.89 8.39 -24.13
C ALA A 92 -12.03 7.64 -23.11
N ILE A 93 -11.23 8.40 -22.33
CA ILE A 93 -10.36 7.91 -21.28
C ILE A 93 -10.85 8.50 -19.95
N ILE A 94 -10.95 7.67 -18.94
CA ILE A 94 -11.27 8.06 -17.57
C ILE A 94 -10.00 7.89 -16.71
N LEU A 95 -9.64 8.93 -15.99
CA LEU A 95 -8.59 8.93 -15.00
C LEU A 95 -9.22 9.03 -13.62
N ASP A 96 -8.99 8.04 -12.78
CA ASP A 96 -9.34 8.02 -11.36
C ASP A 96 -8.09 7.95 -10.50
N LEU A 97 -7.96 8.86 -9.53
CA LEU A 97 -6.90 8.88 -8.55
C LEU A 97 -7.52 8.78 -7.15
N TYR A 98 -7.27 7.67 -6.48
CA TYR A 98 -7.75 7.39 -5.12
C TYR A 98 -6.67 7.74 -4.11
N GLU A 99 -6.93 8.73 -3.26
CA GLU A 99 -6.06 9.05 -2.12
C GLU A 99 -6.36 8.11 -0.97
N MET A 100 -5.40 7.28 -0.63
CA MET A 100 -5.50 6.30 0.44
C MET A 100 -4.98 6.85 1.77
N ALA A 101 -5.21 6.14 2.88
CA ALA A 101 -4.74 6.56 4.20
C ALA A 101 -3.21 6.64 4.28
N SER A 102 -2.51 5.71 3.61
CA SER A 102 -1.06 5.61 3.58
C SER A 102 -0.53 5.07 2.24
N PRO A 103 0.78 5.14 1.98
CA PRO A 103 1.40 4.44 0.85
C PRO A 103 1.20 2.92 0.89
N ALA A 104 1.18 2.30 2.08
CA ALA A 104 0.93 0.88 2.26
C ALA A 104 -0.49 0.50 1.81
N ASP A 105 -1.48 1.35 2.12
CA ASP A 105 -2.86 1.15 1.68
C ASP A 105 -3.00 1.28 0.16
N ALA A 106 -2.35 2.27 -0.45
CA ALA A 106 -2.33 2.42 -1.91
C ALA A 106 -1.67 1.21 -2.60
N PHE A 107 -0.56 0.70 -2.04
CA PHE A 107 0.04 -0.55 -2.47
C PHE A 107 -0.95 -1.72 -2.29
N GLY A 108 -1.66 -1.79 -1.18
CA GLY A 108 -2.67 -2.82 -0.89
C GLY A 108 -3.76 -2.87 -1.97
N VAL A 109 -4.37 -1.73 -2.31
CA VAL A 109 -5.34 -1.62 -3.41
C VAL A 109 -4.72 -2.09 -4.73
N TRP A 110 -3.53 -1.60 -5.08
CA TRP A 110 -2.85 -1.98 -6.31
C TRP A 110 -2.56 -3.49 -6.41
N THR A 111 -2.31 -4.15 -5.27
CA THR A 111 -2.07 -5.59 -5.26
C THR A 111 -3.32 -6.44 -5.51
N GLN A 112 -4.54 -5.88 -5.49
CA GLN A 112 -5.77 -6.64 -5.68
C GLN A 112 -5.89 -7.21 -7.10
N ASP A 113 -5.41 -6.49 -8.12
CA ASP A 113 -5.37 -6.98 -9.50
C ASP A 113 -4.01 -6.63 -10.12
N ARG A 114 -3.18 -7.66 -10.35
CA ARG A 114 -1.84 -7.56 -10.94
C ARG A 114 -1.75 -8.31 -12.27
N ASP A 115 -2.88 -8.44 -12.95
CA ASP A 115 -2.93 -9.05 -14.27
C ASP A 115 -2.51 -8.05 -15.35
N GLY A 116 -1.85 -8.56 -16.38
CA GLY A 116 -1.44 -7.78 -17.54
C GLY A 116 0.06 -7.63 -17.72
N GLU A 117 0.42 -6.70 -18.57
CA GLU A 117 1.81 -6.31 -18.87
C GLU A 117 2.30 -5.35 -17.79
N GLU A 118 3.47 -5.63 -17.23
CA GLU A 118 4.12 -4.70 -16.33
C GLU A 118 4.65 -3.49 -17.11
N VAL A 119 4.32 -2.29 -16.64
CA VAL A 119 4.67 -1.04 -17.30
C VAL A 119 5.32 -0.07 -16.34
N ALA A 120 6.24 0.77 -16.86
CA ALA A 120 6.95 1.77 -16.08
C ALA A 120 6.05 3.01 -15.84
N VAL A 121 5.07 2.88 -14.96
CA VAL A 121 4.18 3.95 -14.51
C VAL A 121 4.08 3.89 -12.98
N GLY A 122 4.34 5.01 -12.32
CA GLY A 122 4.38 5.07 -10.87
C GLY A 122 5.49 4.19 -10.27
N GLN A 123 5.30 3.76 -9.04
CA GLN A 123 6.19 2.82 -8.34
C GLN A 123 5.90 1.36 -8.71
N GLY A 124 4.76 1.09 -9.33
CA GLY A 124 4.37 -0.17 -9.96
C GLY A 124 3.13 0.04 -10.79
N GLY A 125 3.11 -0.50 -12.01
CA GLY A 125 2.00 -0.37 -12.94
C GLY A 125 1.75 -1.65 -13.75
N TYR A 126 0.47 -1.92 -14.05
CA TYR A 126 0.03 -3.00 -14.93
C TYR A 126 -0.95 -2.47 -15.97
N TYR A 127 -0.77 -2.90 -17.21
CA TYR A 127 -1.66 -2.55 -18.32
C TYR A 127 -2.33 -3.80 -18.89
N ARG A 128 -3.66 -3.75 -19.07
CA ARG A 128 -4.45 -4.83 -19.66
C ARG A 128 -5.68 -4.27 -20.36
N HIS A 129 -5.86 -4.56 -21.62
CA HIS A 129 -7.11 -4.29 -22.35
C HIS A 129 -7.69 -2.88 -22.16
N GLY A 130 -6.87 -1.84 -22.40
CA GLY A 130 -7.29 -0.45 -22.23
C GLY A 130 -7.26 0.08 -20.81
N TRP A 131 -6.98 -0.77 -19.83
CA TRP A 131 -6.90 -0.40 -18.42
C TRP A 131 -5.46 -0.40 -17.91
N LEU A 132 -5.07 0.69 -17.27
CA LEU A 132 -3.82 0.88 -16.52
C LEU A 132 -4.16 1.04 -15.05
N SER A 133 -3.56 0.21 -14.21
CA SER A 133 -3.51 0.41 -12.76
C SER A 133 -2.09 0.73 -12.31
N PHE A 134 -1.92 1.67 -11.39
CA PHE A 134 -0.61 1.98 -10.81
C PHE A 134 -0.76 2.48 -9.37
N TRP A 135 0.34 2.46 -8.61
CA TRP A 135 0.43 3.13 -7.32
C TRP A 135 1.60 4.09 -7.27
N GLN A 136 1.44 5.19 -6.53
CA GLN A 136 2.47 6.22 -6.35
C GLN A 136 2.27 6.91 -4.99
N GLY A 137 3.21 6.71 -4.06
CA GLY A 137 3.02 7.22 -2.71
C GLY A 137 1.68 6.77 -2.12
N PRO A 138 0.87 7.66 -1.52
CA PRO A 138 -0.44 7.30 -0.96
C PRO A 138 -1.58 7.25 -1.99
N TRP A 139 -1.27 7.18 -3.28
CA TRP A 139 -2.27 7.20 -4.35
C TRP A 139 -2.30 5.88 -5.12
N PHE A 140 -3.50 5.37 -5.33
CA PHE A 140 -3.79 4.37 -6.35
C PHE A 140 -4.40 5.06 -7.58
N GLY A 141 -3.87 4.77 -8.76
CA GLY A 141 -4.36 5.29 -10.02
C GLY A 141 -5.00 4.19 -10.88
N SER A 142 -6.18 4.48 -11.41
CA SER A 142 -6.90 3.66 -12.38
C SER A 142 -7.22 4.51 -13.60
N ILE A 143 -6.73 4.11 -14.77
CA ILE A 143 -7.00 4.81 -16.03
C ILE A 143 -7.51 3.80 -17.03
N TYR A 144 -8.68 4.02 -17.57
CA TYR A 144 -9.22 3.12 -18.58
C TYR A 144 -9.79 3.87 -19.79
N ALA A 145 -9.63 3.27 -20.97
CA ALA A 145 -10.28 3.71 -22.19
C ALA A 145 -11.58 2.94 -22.38
N GLU A 146 -12.68 3.63 -22.77
CA GLU A 146 -13.99 3.02 -23.04
C GLU A 146 -14.00 2.13 -24.29
N GLY A 147 -12.84 1.85 -24.85
CA GLY A 147 -12.60 0.98 -25.99
C GLY A 147 -11.13 0.84 -26.28
N GLU A 148 -10.76 -0.08 -27.14
CA GLU A 148 -9.35 -0.38 -27.44
C GLU A 148 -8.95 0.22 -28.79
N SER A 149 -7.85 0.98 -28.79
CA SER A 149 -7.08 1.38 -29.97
C SER A 149 -5.61 1.55 -29.57
N GLU A 150 -4.69 1.47 -30.51
CA GLU A 150 -3.26 1.70 -30.22
C GLU A 150 -3.02 3.15 -29.77
N ALA A 151 -3.76 4.12 -30.34
CA ALA A 151 -3.67 5.50 -29.93
C ALA A 151 -4.17 5.70 -28.49
N ALA A 152 -5.29 5.08 -28.11
CA ALA A 152 -5.82 5.11 -26.75
C ALA A 152 -4.85 4.46 -25.75
N LYS A 153 -4.21 3.31 -26.11
CA LYS A 153 -3.17 2.70 -25.27
C LYS A 153 -2.03 3.68 -24.99
N GLN A 154 -1.51 4.34 -26.01
CA GLN A 154 -0.42 5.32 -25.85
C GLN A 154 -0.86 6.50 -24.98
N ALA A 155 -2.06 7.02 -25.17
CA ALA A 155 -2.61 8.11 -24.36
C ALA A 155 -2.81 7.70 -22.88
N VAL A 156 -3.36 6.49 -22.61
CA VAL A 156 -3.52 5.94 -21.26
C VAL A 156 -2.16 5.83 -20.56
N LEU A 157 -1.15 5.27 -21.23
CA LEU A 157 0.19 5.13 -20.65
C LEU A 157 0.88 6.49 -20.43
N ALA A 158 0.69 7.43 -21.36
CA ALA A 158 1.22 8.80 -21.22
C ALA A 158 0.54 9.52 -20.04
N LEU A 159 -0.80 9.46 -19.96
CA LEU A 159 -1.56 10.07 -18.87
C LEU A 159 -1.18 9.48 -17.50
N GLY A 160 -0.93 8.16 -17.45
CA GLY A 160 -0.47 7.51 -16.22
C GLY A 160 0.88 8.02 -15.74
N ARG A 161 1.84 8.23 -16.66
CA ARG A 161 3.15 8.81 -16.31
C ARG A 161 3.03 10.24 -15.80
N GLU A 162 2.20 11.07 -16.46
CA GLU A 162 1.95 12.44 -16.02
C GLU A 162 1.23 12.49 -14.66
N ALA A 163 0.24 11.62 -14.44
CA ALA A 163 -0.46 11.52 -13.17
C ALA A 163 0.49 11.09 -12.03
N ALA A 164 1.33 10.07 -12.26
CA ALA A 164 2.32 9.65 -11.28
C ALA A 164 3.35 10.77 -10.99
N ALA A 165 3.80 11.50 -12.00
CA ALA A 165 4.68 12.64 -11.84
C ALA A 165 4.01 13.80 -11.08
N ALA A 166 2.72 14.05 -11.33
CA ALA A 166 1.93 15.08 -10.64
C ALA A 166 1.73 14.78 -9.14
N ILE A 167 1.64 13.51 -8.76
CA ILE A 167 1.62 13.08 -7.36
C ILE A 167 2.94 13.42 -6.67
N GLY A 168 4.08 13.23 -7.33
CA GLY A 168 5.39 13.76 -6.96
C GLY A 168 6.05 13.13 -5.71
N VAL A 169 5.29 12.41 -4.87
CA VAL A 169 5.80 11.72 -3.68
C VAL A 169 5.88 10.21 -3.92
N THR A 170 6.81 9.56 -3.23
CA THR A 170 6.95 8.10 -3.23
C THR A 170 6.59 7.55 -1.86
N GLY A 171 6.42 6.23 -1.77
CA GLY A 171 6.20 5.52 -0.52
C GLY A 171 6.88 4.16 -0.55
N GLU A 172 7.08 3.56 0.61
CA GLU A 172 7.60 2.21 0.71
C GLU A 172 6.46 1.20 0.72
N PRO A 173 6.61 0.02 0.08
CA PRO A 173 5.70 -1.10 0.30
C PRO A 173 5.67 -1.47 1.80
N PRO A 174 4.60 -2.11 2.28
CA PRO A 174 4.57 -2.61 3.65
C PRO A 174 5.74 -3.55 3.92
N SER A 175 6.50 -3.31 5.00
CA SER A 175 7.66 -4.15 5.37
C SER A 175 7.29 -5.62 5.62
N LEU A 176 6.01 -5.89 5.89
CA LEU A 176 5.49 -7.25 6.06
C LEU A 176 5.58 -8.08 4.77
N VAL A 177 5.60 -7.43 3.60
CA VAL A 177 5.80 -8.10 2.29
C VAL A 177 7.17 -8.78 2.24
N ASP A 178 8.22 -8.11 2.77
CA ASP A 178 9.59 -8.64 2.80
C ASP A 178 9.76 -9.78 3.83
N ALA A 179 8.77 -9.97 4.71
CA ALA A 179 8.77 -11.06 5.67
C ALA A 179 8.24 -12.39 5.08
N LEU A 180 7.65 -12.35 3.89
CA LEU A 180 7.24 -13.57 3.19
C LEU A 180 8.47 -14.38 2.74
N PRO A 181 8.53 -15.71 3.02
CA PRO A 181 9.57 -16.57 2.47
C PRO A 181 9.62 -16.48 0.93
N GLU A 182 10.81 -16.39 0.36
CA GLU A 182 10.95 -16.27 -1.11
C GLU A 182 10.75 -17.61 -1.84
N GLU A 183 11.13 -18.73 -1.19
CA GLU A 183 11.09 -20.05 -1.81
C GLU A 183 9.66 -20.52 -2.07
N GLY A 184 9.34 -20.79 -3.33
CA GLY A 184 8.02 -21.25 -3.77
C GLY A 184 6.95 -20.15 -3.87
N LEU A 185 7.24 -18.91 -3.52
CA LEU A 185 6.30 -17.79 -3.62
C LEU A 185 6.01 -17.44 -5.10
N ALA A 186 4.75 -17.37 -5.46
CA ALA A 186 4.29 -16.85 -6.73
C ALA A 186 4.13 -15.30 -6.62
N PRO A 187 5.05 -14.47 -7.15
CA PRO A 187 5.16 -13.04 -6.78
C PRO A 187 3.91 -12.21 -7.07
N ARG A 188 3.21 -12.50 -8.17
CA ARG A 188 2.00 -11.75 -8.56
C ARG A 188 0.78 -12.06 -7.68
N THR A 189 0.90 -13.01 -6.75
CA THR A 189 -0.18 -13.41 -5.84
C THR A 189 -0.12 -12.71 -4.50
N VAL A 190 0.95 -11.98 -4.23
CA VAL A 190 1.08 -11.22 -2.97
C VAL A 190 0.00 -10.14 -2.90
N ARG A 191 -0.73 -10.13 -1.77
CA ARG A 191 -1.75 -9.13 -1.43
C ARG A 191 -1.48 -8.61 -0.03
N PHE A 192 -1.50 -7.28 0.13
CA PHE A 192 -1.55 -6.64 1.43
C PHE A 192 -3.00 -6.31 1.75
N LEU A 193 -3.43 -6.49 3.00
CA LEU A 193 -4.83 -6.35 3.38
C LEU A 193 -5.01 -6.08 4.89
N HIS A 194 -6.19 -5.57 5.26
CA HIS A 194 -6.58 -5.30 6.66
C HIS A 194 -7.87 -6.03 7.07
N THR A 195 -8.67 -6.50 6.11
CA THR A 195 -10.02 -6.99 6.42
C THR A 195 -10.24 -8.43 5.95
N GLN A 196 -11.18 -9.11 6.62
CA GLN A 196 -11.59 -10.45 6.27
C GLN A 196 -12.24 -10.52 4.89
N GLU A 197 -12.97 -9.47 4.49
CA GLU A 197 -13.62 -9.40 3.18
C GLU A 197 -12.58 -9.42 2.06
N ILE A 198 -11.49 -8.68 2.22
CA ILE A 198 -10.38 -8.70 1.25
C ILE A 198 -9.66 -10.05 1.27
N LEU A 199 -9.43 -10.65 2.45
CA LEU A 199 -8.86 -11.99 2.52
C LEU A 199 -9.74 -13.03 1.82
N ASN A 200 -11.05 -12.95 1.97
CA ASN A 200 -12.01 -13.84 1.34
C ASN A 200 -12.03 -13.74 -0.20
N SER A 201 -11.55 -12.64 -0.79
CA SER A 201 -11.38 -12.55 -2.24
C SER A 201 -10.22 -13.41 -2.76
N VAL A 202 -9.32 -13.85 -1.88
CA VAL A 202 -8.13 -14.64 -2.17
C VAL A 202 -8.29 -16.08 -1.68
N ALA A 203 -8.65 -16.27 -0.41
CA ALA A 203 -8.89 -17.56 0.23
C ALA A 203 -10.18 -17.45 1.06
N TYR A 204 -11.23 -18.11 0.62
CA TYR A 204 -12.56 -17.99 1.25
C TYR A 204 -12.66 -18.79 2.55
N LEU A 205 -12.76 -18.10 3.66
CA LEU A 205 -12.85 -18.69 5.00
C LEU A 205 -14.25 -18.57 5.65
N GLY A 206 -15.25 -18.12 4.90
CA GLY A 206 -16.59 -17.86 5.41
C GLY A 206 -16.79 -16.44 5.93
N PHE A 207 -17.84 -16.24 6.74
CA PHE A 207 -18.21 -14.91 7.24
C PHE A 207 -17.58 -14.57 8.60
N ASP A 208 -17.00 -15.57 9.28
CA ASP A 208 -16.28 -15.36 10.53
C ASP A 208 -14.91 -14.71 10.25
N ASN A 209 -14.41 -13.93 11.20
CA ASN A 209 -13.08 -13.31 11.12
C ASN A 209 -12.12 -14.01 12.10
N PRO A 210 -11.62 -15.21 11.78
CA PRO A 210 -10.80 -16.00 12.70
C PRO A 210 -9.47 -15.36 13.04
N PHE A 211 -9.01 -14.43 12.18
CA PHE A 211 -7.75 -13.72 12.37
C PHE A 211 -7.92 -12.35 13.04
N LEU A 212 -9.13 -11.95 13.44
CA LEU A 212 -9.40 -10.63 14.02
C LEU A 212 -8.80 -9.49 13.16
N LEU A 213 -8.87 -9.63 11.84
CA LEU A 213 -8.43 -8.58 10.91
C LEU A 213 -9.25 -7.32 11.10
N ALA A 214 -8.59 -6.18 11.15
CA ALA A 214 -9.16 -4.87 11.40
C ALA A 214 -8.22 -3.80 10.80
N PRO A 215 -8.64 -2.54 10.64
CA PRO A 215 -7.80 -1.50 10.04
C PRO A 215 -6.43 -1.29 10.70
N GLU A 216 -6.29 -1.65 11.98
CA GLU A 216 -5.03 -1.58 12.74
C GLU A 216 -4.17 -2.84 12.64
N VAL A 217 -4.60 -3.86 11.90
CA VAL A 217 -3.86 -5.11 11.68
C VAL A 217 -3.33 -5.13 10.26
N ASP A 218 -2.02 -5.13 10.12
CA ASP A 218 -1.36 -5.32 8.84
C ASP A 218 -1.30 -6.81 8.52
N ALA A 219 -1.79 -7.21 7.35
CA ALA A 219 -1.69 -8.58 6.90
C ALA A 219 -1.22 -8.66 5.44
N VAL A 220 -0.45 -9.70 5.14
CA VAL A 220 -0.02 -10.03 3.78
C VAL A 220 -0.32 -11.49 3.50
N VAL A 221 -0.78 -11.80 2.28
CA VAL A 221 -1.00 -13.16 1.84
C VAL A 221 -0.29 -13.41 0.51
N GLY A 222 0.29 -14.60 0.35
CA GLY A 222 0.93 -15.02 -0.89
C GLY A 222 0.69 -16.50 -1.19
N ARG A 223 0.54 -16.86 -2.48
CA ARG A 223 0.41 -18.25 -2.92
C ARG A 223 1.78 -18.89 -3.03
N TYR A 224 1.92 -20.08 -2.46
CA TYR A 224 3.12 -20.90 -2.54
C TYR A 224 2.88 -22.16 -3.35
N LEU A 225 3.87 -22.52 -4.16
CA LEU A 225 3.92 -23.75 -4.93
C LEU A 225 5.15 -24.52 -4.46
N LEU A 226 4.94 -25.45 -3.53
CA LEU A 226 5.98 -26.27 -2.92
C LEU A 226 5.98 -27.68 -3.52
N PRO A 227 7.08 -28.46 -3.40
CA PRO A 227 7.11 -29.86 -3.79
C PRO A 227 6.04 -30.72 -3.10
N GLU A 228 5.68 -30.35 -1.86
CA GLU A 228 4.68 -31.03 -1.03
C GLU A 228 3.24 -30.66 -1.38
N GLY A 229 3.04 -29.59 -2.17
CA GLY A 229 1.73 -29.07 -2.57
C GLY A 229 1.60 -27.57 -2.42
N GLY A 230 0.53 -27.03 -3.01
CA GLY A 230 0.23 -25.59 -2.93
C GLY A 230 -0.45 -25.22 -1.63
N SER A 231 -0.22 -23.95 -1.18
CA SER A 231 -0.95 -23.33 -0.06
C SER A 231 -0.87 -21.82 -0.17
N TRP A 232 -1.76 -21.11 0.49
CA TRP A 232 -1.59 -19.69 0.78
C TRP A 232 -0.93 -19.54 2.16
N LEU A 233 0.00 -18.60 2.29
CA LEU A 233 0.56 -18.15 3.56
C LEU A 233 0.00 -16.77 3.87
N LEU A 234 -0.66 -16.64 5.02
CA LEU A 234 -1.02 -15.37 5.62
C LEU A 234 0.01 -15.04 6.71
N LEU A 235 0.58 -13.83 6.68
CA LEU A 235 1.26 -13.22 7.82
C LEU A 235 0.42 -12.04 8.30
N ALA A 236 0.24 -11.91 9.62
CA ALA A 236 -0.47 -10.79 10.22
C ALA A 236 0.31 -10.22 11.41
N ASP A 237 0.51 -8.91 11.42
CA ASP A 237 1.13 -8.17 12.52
C ASP A 237 0.03 -7.44 13.30
N TYR A 238 -0.06 -7.72 14.59
CA TYR A 238 -1.06 -7.16 15.49
C TYR A 238 -0.47 -6.03 16.33
N PRO A 239 -1.30 -5.08 16.79
CA PRO A 239 -0.85 -4.01 17.69
C PRO A 239 -0.19 -4.51 18.98
N ASP A 240 -0.62 -5.67 19.47
CA ASP A 240 -0.04 -6.31 20.65
C ASP A 240 -0.18 -7.84 20.64
N GLU A 241 0.63 -8.49 21.48
CA GLU A 241 0.67 -9.96 21.59
C GLU A 241 -0.64 -10.59 22.11
N SER A 242 -1.45 -9.86 22.86
CA SER A 242 -2.70 -10.39 23.42
C SER A 242 -3.77 -10.56 22.33
N ILE A 243 -3.82 -9.63 21.38
CA ILE A 243 -4.71 -9.74 20.20
C ILE A 243 -4.22 -10.89 19.31
N ALA A 244 -2.91 -10.96 19.04
CA ALA A 244 -2.32 -12.04 18.25
C ALA A 244 -2.60 -13.44 18.88
N ALA A 245 -2.52 -13.56 20.20
CA ALA A 245 -2.83 -14.81 20.91
C ALA A 245 -4.31 -15.21 20.77
N ARG A 246 -5.22 -14.24 20.82
CA ARG A 246 -6.66 -14.49 20.60
C ARG A 246 -6.96 -14.90 19.17
N ALA A 247 -6.31 -14.27 18.19
CA ALA A 247 -6.42 -14.63 16.78
C ALA A 247 -5.88 -16.07 16.56
N GLU A 248 -4.75 -16.43 17.17
CA GLU A 248 -4.24 -17.80 17.15
C GLU A 248 -5.23 -18.81 17.71
N GLU A 249 -5.85 -18.52 18.85
CA GLU A 249 -6.87 -19.39 19.46
C GLU A 249 -8.10 -19.55 18.55
N GLN A 250 -8.61 -18.45 17.98
CA GLN A 250 -9.77 -18.50 17.08
C GLN A 250 -9.46 -19.24 15.77
N ALA A 251 -8.29 -19.00 15.16
CA ALA A 251 -7.88 -19.68 13.94
C ALA A 251 -7.74 -21.20 14.18
N ARG A 252 -7.16 -21.62 15.32
CA ARG A 252 -7.11 -23.04 15.71
C ARG A 252 -8.49 -23.65 15.96
N ALA A 253 -9.39 -22.89 16.56
CA ALA A 253 -10.78 -23.33 16.75
C ALA A 253 -11.55 -23.50 15.42
N ALA A 254 -11.11 -22.78 14.37
CA ALA A 254 -11.59 -22.91 12.99
C ALA A 254 -10.84 -23.98 12.18
N ASP A 255 -10.00 -24.82 12.82
CA ASP A 255 -9.19 -25.88 12.19
C ASP A 255 -8.17 -25.35 11.16
N ILE A 256 -7.68 -24.12 11.36
CA ILE A 256 -6.65 -23.52 10.50
C ILE A 256 -5.27 -23.76 11.12
N ALA A 257 -4.32 -24.22 10.30
CA ALA A 257 -2.91 -24.40 10.72
C ALA A 257 -2.23 -23.04 10.93
N VAL A 258 -1.85 -22.76 12.17
CA VAL A 258 -1.26 -21.46 12.56
C VAL A 258 -0.10 -21.63 13.52
N THR A 259 0.82 -20.66 13.48
CA THR A 259 1.90 -20.47 14.45
C THR A 259 2.06 -18.98 14.74
N ARG A 260 2.64 -18.64 15.90
CA ARG A 260 2.81 -17.26 16.34
C ARG A 260 4.17 -17.01 16.98
N SER A 261 4.71 -15.81 16.76
CA SER A 261 5.89 -15.31 17.47
C SER A 261 5.67 -13.84 17.87
N GLY A 262 5.54 -13.59 19.17
CA GLY A 262 5.20 -12.25 19.66
C GLY A 262 3.83 -11.79 19.14
N ALA A 263 3.79 -10.62 18.52
CA ALA A 263 2.59 -10.06 17.91
C ALA A 263 2.37 -10.48 16.44
N ARG A 264 3.25 -11.32 15.86
CA ARG A 264 3.10 -11.83 14.49
C ARG A 264 2.50 -13.23 14.47
N LEU A 265 1.48 -13.42 13.64
CA LEU A 265 0.85 -14.71 13.36
C LEU A 265 1.15 -15.12 11.91
N ALA A 266 1.42 -16.41 11.70
CA ALA A 266 1.47 -17.03 10.38
C ALA A 266 0.40 -18.11 10.28
N ALA A 267 -0.32 -18.17 9.16
CA ALA A 267 -1.35 -19.18 8.90
C ALA A 267 -1.19 -19.77 7.49
N ALA A 268 -1.31 -21.08 7.38
CA ALA A 268 -1.42 -21.78 6.11
C ALA A 268 -2.88 -21.97 5.74
N LEU A 269 -3.32 -21.36 4.61
CA LEU A 269 -4.70 -21.40 4.16
C LEU A 269 -4.83 -22.33 2.95
N GLU A 270 -5.91 -23.12 2.91
CA GLU A 270 -6.19 -24.05 1.83
C GLU A 270 -4.98 -24.90 1.43
N PRO A 271 -4.24 -25.52 2.38
CA PRO A 271 -3.09 -26.35 2.03
C PRO A 271 -3.56 -27.61 1.30
N GLU A 272 -2.87 -27.96 0.20
CA GLU A 272 -3.15 -29.20 -0.53
C GLU A 272 -2.77 -30.44 0.26
N THR A 273 -1.76 -30.29 1.15
CA THR A 273 -1.29 -31.35 2.07
C THR A 273 -0.95 -30.78 3.44
N PRO A 274 -1.03 -31.57 4.53
CA PRO A 274 -0.55 -31.14 5.83
C PRO A 274 0.94 -30.77 5.84
N GLU A 275 1.75 -31.47 5.06
CA GLU A 275 3.19 -31.24 4.94
C GLU A 275 3.51 -29.86 4.32
N ALA A 276 2.69 -29.41 3.33
CA ALA A 276 2.84 -28.06 2.78
C ALA A 276 2.57 -26.99 3.83
N ALA A 277 1.55 -27.18 4.68
CA ALA A 277 1.27 -26.26 5.79
C ALA A 277 2.44 -26.21 6.80
N GLU A 278 2.95 -27.37 7.22
CA GLU A 278 4.06 -27.47 8.16
C GLU A 278 5.33 -26.77 7.60
N THR A 279 5.67 -27.02 6.34
CA THR A 279 6.83 -26.42 5.67
C THR A 279 6.71 -24.91 5.64
N LEU A 280 5.55 -24.37 5.25
CA LEU A 280 5.32 -22.91 5.18
C LEU A 280 5.38 -22.26 6.56
N LEU A 281 4.73 -22.85 7.56
CA LEU A 281 4.71 -22.27 8.90
C LEU A 281 6.10 -22.30 9.55
N ALA A 282 6.92 -23.33 9.27
CA ALA A 282 8.30 -23.40 9.72
C ALA A 282 9.16 -22.31 9.06
N ALA A 283 8.97 -22.05 7.75
CA ALA A 283 9.71 -21.03 7.03
C ALA A 283 9.30 -19.61 7.45
N ALA A 284 8.00 -19.37 7.69
CA ALA A 284 7.43 -18.06 7.96
C ALA A 284 7.96 -17.38 9.24
N LEU A 285 8.29 -18.14 10.28
CA LEU A 285 8.79 -17.61 11.56
C LEU A 285 10.25 -18.02 11.84
N GLY A 286 10.87 -18.83 10.97
CA GLY A 286 12.24 -19.33 11.10
C GLY A 286 13.31 -18.46 10.42
N GLY A 287 12.95 -17.51 9.61
CA GLY A 287 13.85 -16.63 8.86
C GLY A 287 14.34 -15.46 9.71
N ARG A 288 15.49 -15.62 10.38
CA ARG A 288 16.38 -14.54 10.82
C ARG A 288 17.80 -14.90 10.46
#